data_5e8673027cd1d2a3ca4d2aaebf308b0b
#
_entry.id   5e8673027cd1d2a3ca4d2aaebf308b0b
#
_cell.length_a   1.000
_cell.length_b   1.000
_cell.length_c   1.000
_cell.angle_alpha   90.00
_cell.angle_beta   90.00
_cell.angle_gamma   90.00
#
_symmetry.space_group_name_H-M   'P 1'
#
loop_
_entity.id
_entity.type
_entity.pdbx_description
1 polymer ?
#
loop_
_entity_poly.entity_id
_entity_poly.type
_entity_poly.pdbx_seq_one_letter_code
_entity_poly.pdbx_strand_id
1 'polypeptide(L)'
;MRCATVKGTSAVTLLDLQGLSVTIPSQAGPVRAVRSIDLRIAKGEIHGLIGESGCGKTMTGMALLGLTPAGAQVAARVFQFDGIDLSTSAAALRGRRIALISQDPAAALNPVLTIGRQMDDVLRTHSPHPKMDRRAGAVALLAATGLPDADKLMTSYPHQLSGGMQQRVVIAQALATGADFLIADEPTTALDVTVGAQVLALLRQLVADRGLTVLMITHDMDVVAAVCDRATVLYAGLSVETGLASAILTRPRHPYAKALLAALPDAAPHGQRLAAIDGQIPPSTKAISGCAFAPRCPAAMTLCYTVPPPARVQGDHLWACHLAEGAP
;
A
#
# COMPACT_ATOMS: atom_id res chain seq x y z
N MET A 1 -1.76 22.03 -3.58
CA MET A 1 -0.49 21.68 -4.23
C MET A 1 -0.75 21.50 -5.72
N ARG A 2 -0.05 22.15 -6.64
CA ARG A 2 -0.23 21.89 -8.08
C ARG A 2 0.76 20.79 -8.46
N CYS A 3 0.25 19.63 -8.87
CA CYS A 3 1.07 18.54 -9.38
C CYS A 3 1.78 19.00 -10.67
N ALA A 4 3.11 19.09 -10.65
CA ALA A 4 3.88 19.27 -11.87
C ALA A 4 3.74 17.99 -12.69
N THR A 5 3.30 18.11 -13.94
CA THR A 5 3.13 16.97 -14.86
C THR A 5 4.50 16.42 -15.20
N VAL A 6 4.85 15.27 -14.66
CA VAL A 6 6.09 14.56 -14.98
C VAL A 6 5.96 13.97 -16.39
N LYS A 7 6.71 14.50 -17.34
CA LYS A 7 6.93 13.89 -18.65
C LYS A 7 8.07 12.88 -18.52
N GLY A 8 7.74 11.60 -18.39
CA GLY A 8 8.75 10.54 -18.37
C GLY A 8 8.12 9.16 -18.45
N THR A 9 8.42 8.45 -19.52
CA THR A 9 8.06 7.07 -19.90
C THR A 9 6.59 6.81 -20.24
N SER A 10 6.34 6.20 -21.38
CA SER A 10 5.06 5.85 -21.99
C SER A 10 4.32 4.69 -21.29
N ALA A 11 4.57 4.43 -20.01
CA ALA A 11 3.84 3.44 -19.24
C ALA A 11 2.40 3.92 -19.02
N VAL A 12 1.43 3.08 -19.35
CA VAL A 12 0.01 3.39 -19.19
C VAL A 12 -0.30 3.50 -17.69
N THR A 13 -0.76 4.67 -17.26
CA THR A 13 -1.19 4.89 -15.87
C THR A 13 -2.46 4.08 -15.59
N LEU A 14 -2.42 3.22 -14.58
CA LEU A 14 -3.57 2.46 -14.12
C LEU A 14 -4.32 3.21 -13.01
N LEU A 15 -3.61 3.75 -12.04
CA LEU A 15 -4.18 4.54 -10.95
C LEU A 15 -3.64 5.97 -10.99
N ASP A 16 -4.53 6.97 -10.99
CA ASP A 16 -4.21 8.39 -10.84
C ASP A 16 -5.04 8.99 -9.71
N LEU A 17 -4.36 9.31 -8.60
CA LEU A 17 -4.92 10.02 -7.45
C LEU A 17 -4.24 11.37 -7.32
N GLN A 18 -5.02 12.43 -7.17
CA GLN A 18 -4.49 13.76 -6.90
C GLN A 18 -5.30 14.43 -5.80
N GLY A 19 -4.62 14.76 -4.70
CA GLY A 19 -5.23 15.43 -3.56
C GLY A 19 -6.28 14.59 -2.86
N LEU A 20 -6.11 13.26 -2.80
CA LEU A 20 -7.04 12.39 -2.05
C LEU A 20 -7.05 12.81 -0.58
N SER A 21 -8.24 13.02 -0.04
CA SER A 21 -8.47 13.25 1.38
C SER A 21 -9.60 12.37 1.90
N VAL A 22 -9.45 11.92 3.15
CA VAL A 22 -10.46 11.14 3.87
C VAL A 22 -10.63 11.72 5.26
N THR A 23 -11.83 12.22 5.55
CA THR A 23 -12.19 12.79 6.85
C THR A 23 -13.32 11.97 7.46
N ILE A 24 -13.12 11.50 8.69
CA ILE A 24 -14.07 10.65 9.42
C ILE A 24 -14.67 11.51 10.55
N PRO A 25 -16.00 11.61 10.66
CA PRO A 25 -16.64 12.28 11.77
C PRO A 25 -16.37 11.53 13.08
N SER A 26 -16.04 12.26 14.15
CA SER A 26 -15.92 11.68 15.49
C SER A 26 -16.40 12.65 16.56
N GLN A 27 -16.67 12.14 17.77
CA GLN A 27 -17.07 12.98 18.91
C GLN A 27 -16.00 14.01 19.31
N ALA A 28 -14.73 13.69 19.11
CA ALA A 28 -13.61 14.57 19.39
C ALA A 28 -13.28 15.57 18.25
N GLY A 29 -14.16 15.64 17.24
CA GLY A 29 -13.95 16.44 16.03
C GLY A 29 -13.54 15.60 14.82
N PRO A 30 -13.45 16.19 13.62
CA PRO A 30 -13.19 15.49 12.39
C PRO A 30 -11.77 14.90 12.39
N VAL A 31 -11.64 13.60 12.20
CA VAL A 31 -10.38 12.85 12.04
C VAL A 31 -9.97 12.89 10.58
N ARG A 32 -8.91 13.63 10.26
CA ARG A 32 -8.33 13.70 8.90
C ARG A 32 -7.34 12.55 8.72
N ALA A 33 -7.88 11.35 8.46
CA ALA A 33 -7.07 10.14 8.29
C ALA A 33 -6.15 10.21 7.06
N VAL A 34 -6.64 10.84 5.98
CA VAL A 34 -5.87 11.22 4.79
C VAL A 34 -6.11 12.70 4.55
N ARG A 35 -5.05 13.48 4.35
CA ARG A 35 -5.15 14.94 4.20
C ARG A 35 -4.99 15.38 2.75
N SER A 36 -3.97 14.88 2.08
CA SER A 36 -3.74 15.10 0.65
C SER A 36 -2.70 14.10 0.16
N ILE A 37 -3.15 13.08 -0.56
CA ILE A 37 -2.25 12.09 -1.17
C ILE A 37 -2.33 12.23 -2.68
N ASP A 38 -1.16 12.36 -3.30
CA ASP A 38 -0.96 12.21 -4.72
C ASP A 38 -0.27 10.86 -4.96
N LEU A 39 -0.84 10.01 -5.83
CA LEU A 39 -0.32 8.67 -6.11
C LEU A 39 -0.60 8.31 -7.56
N ARG A 40 0.44 7.97 -8.31
CA ARG A 40 0.34 7.45 -9.67
C ARG A 40 1.00 6.09 -9.75
N ILE A 41 0.27 5.11 -10.30
CA ILE A 41 0.76 3.75 -10.46
C ILE A 41 0.57 3.35 -11.92
N ALA A 42 1.65 2.85 -12.54
CA ALA A 42 1.62 2.33 -13.89
C ALA A 42 1.15 0.87 -13.91
N LYS A 43 0.64 0.39 -15.06
CA LYS A 43 0.32 -1.03 -15.26
C LYS A 43 1.58 -1.88 -15.11
N GLY A 44 1.48 -3.00 -14.38
CA GLY A 44 2.59 -3.93 -14.15
C GLY A 44 3.62 -3.45 -13.14
N GLU A 45 3.33 -2.40 -12.35
CA GLU A 45 4.20 -1.82 -11.34
C GLU A 45 3.87 -2.37 -9.94
N ILE A 46 4.89 -2.60 -9.12
CA ILE A 46 4.73 -2.72 -7.67
C ILE A 46 5.08 -1.39 -7.04
N HIS A 47 4.08 -0.69 -6.52
CA HIS A 47 4.25 0.62 -5.89
C HIS A 47 4.15 0.54 -4.38
N GLY A 48 5.22 0.90 -3.66
CA GLY A 48 5.24 0.94 -2.20
C GLY A 48 4.55 2.18 -1.63
N LEU A 49 3.67 2.01 -0.66
CA LEU A 49 3.09 3.09 0.14
C LEU A 49 3.62 2.96 1.57
N ILE A 50 4.52 3.86 1.96
CA ILE A 50 5.38 3.70 3.13
C ILE A 50 5.09 4.76 4.17
N GLY A 51 5.29 4.43 5.45
CA GLY A 51 5.23 5.40 6.56
C GLY A 51 4.89 4.75 7.88
N GLU A 52 5.00 5.52 8.97
CA GLU A 52 4.68 5.06 10.32
C GLU A 52 3.21 4.64 10.44
N SER A 53 2.89 3.84 11.49
CA SER A 53 1.50 3.48 11.80
C SER A 53 0.63 4.72 11.98
N GLY A 54 -0.60 4.68 11.48
CA GLY A 54 -1.54 5.82 11.56
C GLY A 54 -1.31 6.95 10.56
N CYS A 55 -0.34 6.87 9.63
CA CYS A 55 -0.12 7.91 8.62
C CYS A 55 -1.12 7.91 7.44
N GLY A 56 -2.09 6.99 7.40
CA GLY A 56 -3.16 6.96 6.40
C GLY A 56 -3.04 5.90 5.30
N LYS A 57 -2.04 4.99 5.33
CA LYS A 57 -1.81 3.96 4.30
C LYS A 57 -3.02 3.07 4.06
N THR A 58 -3.46 2.34 5.10
CA THR A 58 -4.64 1.46 5.03
C THR A 58 -5.90 2.22 4.65
N MET A 59 -6.09 3.45 5.16
CA MET A 59 -7.25 4.28 4.81
C MET A 59 -7.24 4.67 3.34
N THR A 60 -6.06 4.89 2.73
CA THR A 60 -5.93 5.11 1.28
C THR A 60 -6.38 3.86 0.51
N GLY A 61 -5.92 2.67 0.91
CA GLY A 61 -6.38 1.40 0.32
C GLY A 61 -7.90 1.20 0.44
N MET A 62 -8.46 1.49 1.62
CA MET A 62 -9.92 1.41 1.85
C MET A 62 -10.71 2.40 1.00
N ALA A 63 -10.18 3.61 0.78
CA ALA A 63 -10.82 4.59 -0.11
C ALA A 63 -10.87 4.09 -1.57
N LEU A 64 -9.79 3.46 -2.07
CA LEU A 64 -9.78 2.86 -3.41
C LEU A 64 -10.82 1.76 -3.60
N LEU A 65 -11.16 1.04 -2.53
CA LEU A 65 -12.14 -0.03 -2.52
C LEU A 65 -13.57 0.45 -2.23
N GLY A 66 -13.75 1.74 -1.88
CA GLY A 66 -15.03 2.24 -1.40
C GLY A 66 -15.48 1.60 -0.06
N LEU A 67 -14.50 1.27 0.80
CA LEU A 67 -14.69 0.61 2.10
C LEU A 67 -14.34 1.54 3.28
N THR A 68 -14.43 2.84 3.08
CA THR A 68 -14.21 3.79 4.17
C THR A 68 -15.32 3.66 5.24
N PRO A 69 -15.04 4.02 6.52
CA PRO A 69 -16.05 3.99 7.57
C PRO A 69 -17.32 4.78 7.22
N ALA A 70 -18.45 4.37 7.76
CA ALA A 70 -19.74 5.05 7.55
C ALA A 70 -19.63 6.53 7.93
N GLY A 71 -20.15 7.41 7.09
CA GLY A 71 -20.09 8.87 7.27
C GLY A 71 -18.74 9.51 6.91
N ALA A 72 -17.72 8.73 6.50
CA ALA A 72 -16.47 9.29 6.03
C ALA A 72 -16.69 10.10 4.74
N GLN A 73 -16.06 11.28 4.69
CA GLN A 73 -16.02 12.12 3.51
C GLN A 73 -14.75 11.85 2.74
N VAL A 74 -14.88 11.34 1.50
CA VAL A 74 -13.79 11.11 0.56
C VAL A 74 -13.85 12.18 -0.51
N ALA A 75 -12.75 12.90 -0.73
CA ALA A 75 -12.64 13.89 -1.78
C ALA A 75 -11.26 13.83 -2.45
N ALA A 76 -11.20 14.11 -3.75
CA ALA A 76 -9.98 14.19 -4.51
C ALA A 76 -10.18 15.13 -5.71
N ARG A 77 -9.08 15.67 -6.27
CA ARG A 77 -9.12 16.41 -7.53
C ARG A 77 -9.16 15.45 -8.72
N VAL A 78 -8.42 14.37 -8.65
CA VAL A 78 -8.44 13.25 -9.59
C VAL A 78 -8.52 11.97 -8.76
N PHE A 79 -9.46 11.10 -9.10
CA PHE A 79 -9.68 9.83 -8.41
C PHE A 79 -10.06 8.77 -9.45
N GLN A 80 -9.07 8.34 -10.24
CA GLN A 80 -9.29 7.51 -11.42
C GLN A 80 -8.52 6.20 -11.37
N PHE A 81 -9.18 5.14 -11.81
CA PHE A 81 -8.62 3.82 -12.04
C PHE A 81 -8.89 3.42 -13.50
N ASP A 82 -7.86 3.30 -14.32
CA ASP A 82 -7.96 2.98 -15.76
C ASP A 82 -8.96 3.89 -16.50
N GLY A 83 -8.94 5.19 -16.15
CA GLY A 83 -9.86 6.21 -16.69
C GLY A 83 -11.27 6.20 -16.07
N ILE A 84 -11.58 5.28 -15.16
CA ILE A 84 -12.88 5.18 -14.47
C ILE A 84 -12.83 5.99 -13.17
N ASP A 85 -13.82 6.84 -12.93
CA ASP A 85 -13.95 7.61 -11.69
C ASP A 85 -14.31 6.69 -10.51
N LEU A 86 -13.39 6.61 -9.54
CA LEU A 86 -13.56 5.81 -8.33
C LEU A 86 -14.54 6.42 -7.33
N SER A 87 -14.86 7.72 -7.42
CA SER A 87 -15.81 8.34 -6.51
C SER A 87 -17.21 7.73 -6.62
N THR A 88 -17.56 7.21 -7.80
CA THR A 88 -18.85 6.57 -8.10
C THR A 88 -18.75 5.08 -8.37
N SER A 89 -17.58 4.58 -8.75
CA SER A 89 -17.42 3.23 -9.31
C SER A 89 -16.61 2.26 -8.45
N ALA A 90 -16.02 2.70 -7.34
CA ALA A 90 -15.15 1.87 -6.50
C ALA A 90 -15.82 0.54 -6.08
N ALA A 91 -17.09 0.58 -5.68
CA ALA A 91 -17.85 -0.62 -5.29
C ALA A 91 -18.05 -1.61 -6.45
N ALA A 92 -18.20 -1.13 -7.68
CA ALA A 92 -18.36 -1.97 -8.87
C ALA A 92 -17.03 -2.63 -9.32
N LEU A 93 -15.89 -1.97 -9.05
CA LEU A 93 -14.55 -2.47 -9.38
C LEU A 93 -14.00 -3.42 -8.31
N ARG A 94 -14.46 -3.29 -7.06
CA ARG A 94 -14.05 -4.16 -5.96
C ARG A 94 -14.42 -5.63 -6.23
N GLY A 95 -13.43 -6.52 -6.07
CA GLY A 95 -13.58 -7.95 -6.35
C GLY A 95 -13.71 -8.30 -7.83
N ARG A 96 -13.50 -7.34 -8.76
CA ARG A 96 -13.49 -7.57 -10.20
C ARG A 96 -12.20 -7.07 -10.85
N ARG A 97 -11.81 -5.83 -10.55
CA ARG A 97 -10.60 -5.18 -11.06
C ARG A 97 -9.63 -4.85 -9.92
N ILE A 98 -10.15 -4.61 -8.70
CA ILE A 98 -9.37 -4.26 -7.52
C ILE A 98 -9.66 -5.29 -6.43
N ALA A 99 -8.61 -5.96 -5.91
CA ALA A 99 -8.73 -6.90 -4.80
C ALA A 99 -7.79 -6.52 -3.65
N LEU A 100 -8.15 -6.94 -2.42
CA LEU A 100 -7.39 -6.69 -1.20
C LEU A 100 -6.75 -7.99 -0.71
N ILE A 101 -5.47 -7.91 -0.38
CA ILE A 101 -4.76 -8.87 0.45
C ILE A 101 -4.58 -8.21 1.81
N SER A 102 -5.28 -8.71 2.83
CA SER A 102 -5.30 -8.12 4.17
C SER A 102 -4.07 -8.47 4.99
N GLN A 103 -3.80 -7.66 6.00
CA GLN A 103 -2.68 -7.81 6.94
C GLN A 103 -2.77 -9.10 7.77
N ASP A 104 -3.98 -9.49 8.17
CA ASP A 104 -4.23 -10.69 8.98
C ASP A 104 -4.94 -11.75 8.14
N PRO A 105 -4.22 -12.79 7.67
CA PRO A 105 -4.81 -13.85 6.88
C PRO A 105 -5.81 -14.71 7.69
N ALA A 106 -5.63 -14.84 9.01
CA ALA A 106 -6.53 -15.60 9.85
C ALA A 106 -7.90 -14.91 9.99
N ALA A 107 -7.90 -13.56 10.08
CA ALA A 107 -9.14 -12.79 10.08
C ALA A 107 -9.82 -12.74 8.71
N ALA A 108 -9.07 -12.90 7.62
CA ALA A 108 -9.60 -12.91 6.26
C ALA A 108 -10.31 -14.23 5.89
N LEU A 109 -9.93 -15.34 6.55
CA LEU A 109 -10.47 -16.66 6.27
C LEU A 109 -11.56 -17.02 7.29
N ASN A 110 -12.70 -17.54 6.82
CA ASN A 110 -13.75 -18.02 7.70
C ASN A 110 -13.32 -19.36 8.36
N PRO A 111 -13.14 -19.42 9.70
CA PRO A 111 -12.58 -20.59 10.39
C PRO A 111 -13.48 -21.84 10.34
N VAL A 112 -14.78 -21.68 10.10
CA VAL A 112 -15.75 -22.78 10.07
C VAL A 112 -16.05 -23.30 8.66
N LEU A 113 -15.42 -22.75 7.63
CA LEU A 113 -15.53 -23.20 6.25
C LEU A 113 -14.21 -23.78 5.76
N THR A 114 -14.28 -24.83 4.96
CA THR A 114 -13.08 -25.38 4.31
C THR A 114 -12.51 -24.40 3.27
N ILE A 115 -11.22 -24.52 2.99
CA ILE A 115 -10.55 -23.70 1.95
C ILE A 115 -11.26 -23.87 0.60
N GLY A 116 -11.60 -25.09 0.22
CA GLY A 116 -12.31 -25.35 -1.03
C GLY A 116 -13.66 -24.67 -1.11
N ARG A 117 -14.42 -24.62 0.00
CA ARG A 117 -15.70 -23.89 0.03
C ARG A 117 -15.51 -22.40 -0.16
N GLN A 118 -14.54 -21.81 0.52
CA GLN A 118 -14.24 -20.39 0.40
C GLN A 118 -13.74 -20.02 -1.02
N MET A 119 -12.90 -20.86 -1.63
CA MET A 119 -12.46 -20.67 -3.02
C MET A 119 -13.63 -20.77 -4.01
N ASP A 120 -14.54 -21.76 -3.82
CA ASP A 120 -15.72 -21.91 -4.69
C ASP A 120 -16.65 -20.69 -4.58
N ASP A 121 -16.86 -20.14 -3.38
CA ASP A 121 -17.69 -18.96 -3.17
C ASP A 121 -17.13 -17.73 -3.89
N VAL A 122 -15.80 -17.51 -3.86
CA VAL A 122 -15.14 -16.43 -4.60
C VAL A 122 -15.26 -16.65 -6.12
N LEU A 123 -14.90 -17.84 -6.60
CA LEU A 123 -14.98 -18.16 -8.03
C LEU A 123 -16.40 -18.07 -8.57
N ARG A 124 -17.41 -18.50 -7.82
CA ARG A 124 -18.82 -18.39 -8.19
C ARG A 124 -19.27 -16.96 -8.36
N THR A 125 -18.76 -16.07 -7.51
CA THR A 125 -19.21 -14.67 -7.44
C THR A 125 -18.47 -13.77 -8.44
N HIS A 126 -17.18 -14.02 -8.66
CA HIS A 126 -16.29 -13.07 -9.31
C HIS A 126 -15.61 -13.61 -10.58
N SER A 127 -15.60 -14.94 -10.80
CA SER A 127 -14.88 -15.48 -11.95
C SER A 127 -15.44 -14.96 -13.27
N PRO A 128 -14.58 -14.46 -14.18
CA PRO A 128 -14.98 -14.09 -15.53
C PRO A 128 -15.38 -15.29 -16.39
N HIS A 129 -15.11 -16.52 -15.94
CA HIS A 129 -15.37 -17.77 -16.65
C HIS A 129 -16.38 -18.67 -15.92
N PRO A 130 -17.69 -18.39 -15.98
CA PRO A 130 -18.71 -19.12 -15.24
C PRO A 130 -18.84 -20.61 -15.64
N LYS A 131 -18.28 -21.01 -16.78
CA LYS A 131 -18.27 -22.40 -17.27
C LYS A 131 -17.03 -23.21 -16.85
N MET A 132 -16.05 -22.58 -16.20
CA MET A 132 -14.86 -23.29 -15.70
C MET A 132 -15.27 -24.27 -14.60
N ASP A 133 -14.69 -25.45 -14.59
CA ASP A 133 -14.74 -26.31 -13.41
C ASP A 133 -14.10 -25.58 -12.23
N ARG A 134 -14.94 -25.07 -11.33
CA ARG A 134 -14.51 -24.21 -10.22
C ARG A 134 -13.55 -24.96 -9.25
N ARG A 135 -13.74 -26.30 -9.11
CA ARG A 135 -12.82 -27.08 -8.31
C ARG A 135 -11.42 -27.11 -8.94
N ALA A 136 -11.34 -27.46 -10.22
CA ALA A 136 -10.06 -27.45 -10.94
C ALA A 136 -9.42 -26.06 -10.96
N GLY A 137 -10.22 -25.01 -11.14
CA GLY A 137 -9.77 -23.62 -11.08
C GLY A 137 -9.24 -23.22 -9.70
N ALA A 138 -9.92 -23.61 -8.62
CA ALA A 138 -9.48 -23.39 -7.25
C ALA A 138 -8.13 -24.09 -6.97
N VAL A 139 -8.00 -25.36 -7.34
CA VAL A 139 -6.76 -26.12 -7.20
C VAL A 139 -5.62 -25.50 -8.00
N ALA A 140 -5.87 -25.06 -9.23
CA ALA A 140 -4.86 -24.37 -10.05
C ALA A 140 -4.40 -23.04 -9.43
N LEU A 141 -5.31 -22.26 -8.85
CA LEU A 141 -4.97 -20.99 -8.18
C LEU A 141 -4.18 -21.24 -6.88
N LEU A 142 -4.56 -22.21 -6.08
CA LEU A 142 -3.80 -22.59 -4.87
C LEU A 142 -2.40 -23.09 -5.25
N ALA A 143 -2.28 -23.92 -6.27
CA ALA A 143 -0.97 -24.37 -6.78
C ALA A 143 -0.13 -23.21 -7.31
N ALA A 144 -0.73 -22.25 -8.02
CA ALA A 144 -0.04 -21.06 -8.54
C ALA A 144 0.50 -20.15 -7.43
N THR A 145 -0.03 -20.23 -6.20
CA THR A 145 0.53 -19.54 -5.03
C THR A 145 1.58 -20.37 -4.27
N GLY A 146 2.04 -21.48 -4.88
CA GLY A 146 3.10 -22.33 -4.31
C GLY A 146 2.66 -23.16 -3.12
N LEU A 147 1.35 -23.43 -2.98
CA LEU A 147 0.83 -24.34 -1.97
C LEU A 147 1.02 -25.79 -2.42
N PRO A 148 1.69 -26.64 -1.61
CA PRO A 148 1.83 -28.06 -1.92
C PRO A 148 0.48 -28.77 -1.77
N ASP A 149 0.29 -29.87 -2.49
CA ASP A 149 -0.90 -30.71 -2.38
C ASP A 149 -2.23 -29.94 -2.44
N ALA A 150 -2.33 -28.96 -3.36
CA ALA A 150 -3.45 -28.03 -3.46
C ALA A 150 -4.83 -28.71 -3.47
N ASP A 151 -4.94 -29.92 -4.05
CA ASP A 151 -6.20 -30.67 -4.07
C ASP A 151 -6.60 -31.17 -2.66
N LYS A 152 -5.64 -31.58 -1.84
CA LYS A 152 -5.89 -32.00 -0.46
C LYS A 152 -6.30 -30.81 0.42
N LEU A 153 -5.73 -29.62 0.15
CA LEU A 153 -6.06 -28.40 0.88
C LEU A 153 -7.53 -27.98 0.71
N MET A 154 -8.19 -28.39 -0.37
CA MET A 154 -9.61 -28.09 -0.59
C MET A 154 -10.53 -28.57 0.55
N THR A 155 -10.14 -29.61 1.28
CA THR A 155 -10.90 -30.18 2.42
C THR A 155 -10.41 -29.67 3.77
N SER A 156 -9.29 -28.94 3.80
CA SER A 156 -8.71 -28.40 5.03
C SER A 156 -9.44 -27.15 5.51
N TYR A 157 -9.41 -26.92 6.82
CA TYR A 157 -9.87 -25.68 7.46
C TYR A 157 -8.69 -24.71 7.70
N PRO A 158 -8.94 -23.39 7.81
CA PRO A 158 -7.89 -22.39 8.04
C PRO A 158 -6.97 -22.72 9.21
N HIS A 159 -7.50 -23.17 10.35
CA HIS A 159 -6.72 -23.50 11.55
C HIS A 159 -5.76 -24.69 11.39
N GLN A 160 -5.89 -25.47 10.32
CA GLN A 160 -5.00 -26.58 9.98
C GLN A 160 -3.80 -26.15 9.13
N LEU A 161 -3.75 -24.88 8.72
CA LEU A 161 -2.71 -24.29 7.88
C LEU A 161 -1.77 -23.41 8.71
N SER A 162 -0.48 -23.38 8.34
CA SER A 162 0.44 -22.37 8.89
C SER A 162 0.06 -20.94 8.41
N GLY A 163 0.52 -19.91 9.11
CA GLY A 163 0.25 -18.53 8.73
C GLY A 163 0.66 -18.19 7.29
N GLY A 164 1.82 -18.70 6.85
CA GLY A 164 2.26 -18.52 5.46
C GLY A 164 1.39 -19.25 4.44
N MET A 165 0.84 -20.43 4.79
CA MET A 165 -0.13 -21.11 3.94
C MET A 165 -1.46 -20.36 3.90
N GLN A 166 -1.95 -19.84 5.02
CA GLN A 166 -3.15 -18.99 5.06
C GLN A 166 -2.97 -17.74 4.18
N GLN A 167 -1.81 -17.08 4.27
CA GLN A 167 -1.52 -15.91 3.43
C GLN A 167 -1.53 -16.25 1.93
N ARG A 168 -0.96 -17.41 1.53
CA ARG A 168 -1.01 -17.87 0.14
C ARG A 168 -2.43 -18.21 -0.32
N VAL A 169 -3.29 -18.73 0.57
CA VAL A 169 -4.72 -18.91 0.30
C VAL A 169 -5.43 -17.57 0.07
N VAL A 170 -5.17 -16.56 0.91
CA VAL A 170 -5.73 -15.20 0.73
C VAL A 170 -5.28 -14.59 -0.62
N ILE A 171 -4.02 -14.79 -1.00
CA ILE A 171 -3.51 -14.37 -2.32
C ILE A 171 -4.26 -15.13 -3.44
N ALA A 172 -4.44 -16.46 -3.29
CA ALA A 172 -5.20 -17.25 -4.26
C ALA A 172 -6.65 -16.79 -4.41
N GLN A 173 -7.31 -16.40 -3.30
CA GLN A 173 -8.65 -15.80 -3.33
C GLN A 173 -8.66 -14.45 -4.05
N ALA A 174 -7.68 -13.59 -3.80
CA ALA A 174 -7.55 -12.33 -4.53
C ALA A 174 -7.36 -12.56 -6.05
N LEU A 175 -6.55 -13.54 -6.45
CA LEU A 175 -6.39 -13.93 -7.85
C LEU A 175 -7.66 -14.53 -8.46
N ALA A 176 -8.44 -15.26 -7.65
CA ALA A 176 -9.69 -15.89 -8.10
C ALA A 176 -10.76 -14.87 -8.52
N THR A 177 -10.65 -13.63 -8.08
CA THR A 177 -11.54 -12.54 -8.52
C THR A 177 -11.29 -12.11 -9.97
N GLY A 178 -10.12 -12.42 -10.54
CA GLY A 178 -9.68 -11.92 -11.84
C GLY A 178 -9.19 -10.46 -11.80
N ALA A 179 -8.94 -9.90 -10.61
CA ALA A 179 -8.44 -8.54 -10.45
C ALA A 179 -7.05 -8.37 -11.09
N ASP A 180 -6.85 -7.22 -11.73
CA ASP A 180 -5.57 -6.80 -12.34
C ASP A 180 -4.80 -5.80 -11.44
N PHE A 181 -5.43 -5.33 -10.35
CA PHE A 181 -4.84 -4.48 -9.33
C PHE A 181 -5.04 -5.07 -7.93
N LEU A 182 -3.94 -5.32 -7.23
CA LEU A 182 -3.95 -5.84 -5.86
C LEU A 182 -3.50 -4.76 -4.88
N ILE A 183 -4.25 -4.57 -3.81
CA ILE A 183 -3.84 -3.79 -2.66
C ILE A 183 -3.36 -4.79 -1.62
N ALA A 184 -2.05 -4.83 -1.34
CA ALA A 184 -1.44 -5.70 -0.34
C ALA A 184 -1.15 -4.88 0.92
N ASP A 185 -2.01 -4.98 1.93
CA ASP A 185 -1.89 -4.23 3.18
C ASP A 185 -1.07 -5.05 4.18
N GLU A 186 0.19 -4.67 4.35
CA GLU A 186 1.17 -5.32 5.24
C GLU A 186 1.21 -6.87 5.10
N PRO A 187 1.38 -7.43 3.90
CA PRO A 187 1.12 -8.84 3.63
C PRO A 187 2.10 -9.82 4.30
N THR A 188 3.15 -9.32 4.95
CA THR A 188 4.21 -10.12 5.60
C THR A 188 4.33 -9.89 7.10
N THR A 189 3.60 -8.94 7.68
CA THR A 189 3.75 -8.53 9.10
C THR A 189 3.46 -9.66 10.10
N ALA A 190 2.53 -10.57 9.78
CA ALA A 190 2.18 -11.72 10.64
C ALA A 190 3.03 -12.97 10.37
N LEU A 191 4.08 -12.88 9.54
CA LEU A 191 4.89 -14.02 9.09
C LEU A 191 6.33 -13.91 9.60
N ASP A 192 6.99 -15.07 9.73
CA ASP A 192 8.44 -15.08 9.92
C ASP A 192 9.18 -14.57 8.67
N VAL A 193 10.42 -14.14 8.85
CA VAL A 193 11.24 -13.49 7.80
C VAL A 193 11.36 -14.36 6.55
N THR A 194 11.57 -15.67 6.72
CA THR A 194 11.76 -16.58 5.59
C THR A 194 10.48 -16.76 4.78
N VAL A 195 9.36 -16.96 5.45
CA VAL A 195 8.04 -17.10 4.81
C VAL A 195 7.61 -15.78 4.20
N GLY A 196 7.86 -14.65 4.88
CA GLY A 196 7.63 -13.31 4.34
C GLY A 196 8.37 -13.07 3.02
N ALA A 197 9.66 -13.41 2.96
CA ALA A 197 10.45 -13.30 1.73
C ALA A 197 9.87 -14.16 0.58
N GLN A 198 9.37 -15.37 0.88
CA GLN A 198 8.73 -16.22 -0.13
C GLN A 198 7.40 -15.63 -0.64
N VAL A 199 6.60 -15.00 0.23
CA VAL A 199 5.36 -14.32 -0.17
C VAL A 199 5.66 -13.11 -1.06
N LEU A 200 6.70 -12.33 -0.74
CA LEU A 200 7.13 -11.20 -1.58
C LEU A 200 7.63 -11.66 -2.95
N ALA A 201 8.45 -12.72 -2.99
CA ALA A 201 8.92 -13.32 -4.25
C ALA A 201 7.74 -13.82 -5.10
N LEU A 202 6.73 -14.46 -4.48
CA LEU A 202 5.50 -14.87 -5.15
C LEU A 202 4.76 -13.67 -5.76
N LEU A 203 4.56 -12.58 -5.02
CA LEU A 203 3.89 -11.38 -5.54
C LEU A 203 4.67 -10.79 -6.72
N ARG A 204 6.00 -10.71 -6.64
CA ARG A 204 6.85 -10.24 -7.74
C ARG A 204 6.73 -11.13 -8.98
N GLN A 205 6.71 -12.45 -8.79
CA GLN A 205 6.51 -13.42 -9.88
C GLN A 205 5.12 -13.24 -10.53
N LEU A 206 4.05 -13.11 -9.73
CA LEU A 206 2.69 -12.91 -10.23
C LEU A 206 2.56 -11.61 -11.04
N VAL A 207 3.24 -10.55 -10.65
CA VAL A 207 3.31 -9.30 -11.42
C VAL A 207 3.97 -9.55 -12.78
N ALA A 208 5.13 -10.24 -12.81
CA ALA A 208 5.84 -10.53 -14.04
C ALA A 208 5.06 -11.47 -14.99
N ASP A 209 4.45 -12.53 -14.44
CA ASP A 209 3.82 -13.59 -15.24
C ASP A 209 2.41 -13.22 -15.69
N ARG A 210 1.67 -12.44 -14.91
CA ARG A 210 0.26 -12.11 -15.15
C ARG A 210 -0.02 -10.65 -15.49
N GLY A 211 1.01 -9.79 -15.48
CA GLY A 211 0.85 -8.35 -15.69
C GLY A 211 0.06 -7.65 -14.59
N LEU A 212 0.04 -8.22 -13.37
CA LEU A 212 -0.64 -7.61 -12.22
C LEU A 212 0.04 -6.31 -11.84
N THR A 213 -0.74 -5.41 -11.25
CA THR A 213 -0.25 -4.18 -10.62
C THR A 213 -0.49 -4.29 -9.13
N VAL A 214 0.46 -3.86 -8.29
CA VAL A 214 0.35 -3.99 -6.83
C VAL A 214 0.60 -2.67 -6.13
N LEU A 215 -0.33 -2.26 -5.27
CA LEU A 215 -0.08 -1.26 -4.24
C LEU A 215 0.34 -2.00 -2.97
N MET A 216 1.63 -1.94 -2.65
CA MET A 216 2.24 -2.55 -1.47
C MET A 216 2.22 -1.56 -0.32
N ILE A 217 1.34 -1.74 0.64
CA ILE A 217 1.29 -0.94 1.87
C ILE A 217 2.19 -1.60 2.89
N THR A 218 3.18 -0.87 3.39
CA THR A 218 4.12 -1.38 4.40
C THR A 218 4.73 -0.25 5.23
N HIS A 219 5.22 -0.59 6.41
CA HIS A 219 6.11 0.27 7.19
C HIS A 219 7.58 -0.22 7.11
N ASP A 220 7.82 -1.33 6.43
CA ASP A 220 9.11 -1.99 6.31
C ASP A 220 9.83 -1.58 5.01
N MET A 221 11.00 -0.97 5.15
CA MET A 221 11.84 -0.54 4.03
C MET A 221 12.52 -1.71 3.31
N ASP A 222 12.74 -2.84 4.01
CA ASP A 222 13.32 -4.04 3.39
C ASP A 222 12.33 -4.66 2.40
N VAL A 223 11.04 -4.63 2.70
CA VAL A 223 9.97 -5.01 1.76
C VAL A 223 10.02 -4.13 0.50
N VAL A 224 10.21 -2.83 0.68
CA VAL A 224 10.31 -1.89 -0.46
C VAL A 224 11.55 -2.17 -1.29
N ALA A 225 12.69 -2.41 -0.65
CA ALA A 225 13.94 -2.76 -1.32
C ALA A 225 13.84 -4.06 -2.12
N ALA A 226 13.12 -5.04 -1.57
CA ALA A 226 13.01 -6.36 -2.17
C ALA A 226 12.11 -6.41 -3.42
N VAL A 227 10.98 -5.67 -3.43
CA VAL A 227 9.96 -5.91 -4.45
C VAL A 227 9.39 -4.67 -5.12
N CYS A 228 9.55 -3.45 -4.58
CA CYS A 228 8.92 -2.28 -5.16
C CYS A 228 9.74 -1.65 -6.29
N ASP A 229 9.07 -1.24 -7.37
CA ASP A 229 9.67 -0.49 -8.47
C ASP A 229 9.73 1.00 -8.12
N ARG A 230 8.66 1.52 -7.54
CA ARG A 230 8.52 2.91 -7.06
C ARG A 230 7.93 2.90 -5.66
N ALA A 231 8.04 4.05 -4.98
CA ALA A 231 7.41 4.19 -3.68
C ALA A 231 6.95 5.63 -3.42
N THR A 232 5.97 5.76 -2.53
CA THR A 232 5.49 7.02 -1.97
C THR A 232 5.57 6.95 -0.45
N VAL A 233 6.27 7.91 0.14
CA VAL A 233 6.41 8.05 1.60
C VAL A 233 5.29 8.94 2.11
N LEU A 234 4.53 8.45 3.08
CA LEU A 234 3.43 9.15 3.74
C LEU A 234 3.81 9.59 5.14
N TYR A 235 3.47 10.82 5.48
CA TYR A 235 3.55 11.34 6.84
C TYR A 235 2.27 12.12 7.21
N ALA A 236 1.61 11.76 8.30
CA ALA A 236 0.42 12.41 8.82
C ALA A 236 -0.68 12.66 7.77
N GLY A 237 -0.94 11.69 6.88
CA GLY A 237 -1.94 11.78 5.81
C GLY A 237 -1.52 12.58 4.57
N LEU A 238 -0.24 12.88 4.43
CA LEU A 238 0.33 13.63 3.30
C LEU A 238 1.39 12.78 2.58
N SER A 239 1.42 12.82 1.26
CA SER A 239 2.55 12.32 0.48
C SER A 239 3.70 13.33 0.57
N VAL A 240 4.85 12.91 1.13
CA VAL A 240 6.00 13.78 1.37
C VAL A 240 7.15 13.55 0.40
N GLU A 241 7.27 12.33 -0.12
CA GLU A 241 8.28 11.98 -1.11
C GLU A 241 7.76 10.84 -2.00
N THR A 242 8.04 10.89 -3.32
CA THR A 242 7.66 9.87 -4.30
C THR A 242 8.76 9.74 -5.35
N GLY A 243 9.14 8.51 -5.68
CA GLY A 243 10.18 8.25 -6.67
C GLY A 243 10.40 6.78 -6.95
N LEU A 244 11.46 6.46 -7.70
CA LEU A 244 11.95 5.08 -7.79
C LEU A 244 12.29 4.58 -6.39
N ALA A 245 11.94 3.33 -6.07
CA ALA A 245 12.25 2.74 -4.77
C ALA A 245 13.74 2.83 -4.46
N SER A 246 14.60 2.49 -5.41
CA SER A 246 16.05 2.61 -5.28
C SER A 246 16.53 4.04 -4.99
N ALA A 247 15.89 5.06 -5.56
CA ALA A 247 16.27 6.45 -5.31
C ALA A 247 15.87 6.91 -3.90
N ILE A 248 14.70 6.52 -3.42
CA ILE A 248 14.24 6.82 -2.05
C ILE A 248 15.14 6.12 -1.02
N LEU A 249 15.53 4.88 -1.27
CA LEU A 249 16.38 4.09 -0.36
C LEU A 249 17.82 4.60 -0.29
N THR A 250 18.38 5.10 -1.41
CA THR A 250 19.79 5.50 -1.46
C THR A 250 20.01 7.00 -1.33
N ARG A 251 19.05 7.82 -1.78
CA ARG A 251 19.17 9.28 -1.83
C ARG A 251 17.86 9.95 -1.45
N PRO A 252 17.31 9.70 -0.23
CA PRO A 252 16.09 10.34 0.23
C PRO A 252 16.24 11.86 0.28
N ARG A 253 15.21 12.58 -0.14
CA ARG A 253 15.21 14.05 -0.20
C ARG A 253 14.50 14.68 0.99
N HIS A 254 13.40 14.08 1.43
CA HIS A 254 12.66 14.60 2.58
C HIS A 254 13.31 14.17 3.90
N PRO A 255 13.47 15.06 4.90
CA PRO A 255 14.07 14.71 6.19
C PRO A 255 13.39 13.53 6.91
N TYR A 256 12.09 13.35 6.75
CA TYR A 256 11.38 12.20 7.29
C TYR A 256 11.80 10.88 6.61
N ALA A 257 11.96 10.84 5.30
CA ALA A 257 12.43 9.66 4.59
C ALA A 257 13.87 9.31 5.01
N LYS A 258 14.75 10.31 5.19
CA LYS A 258 16.09 10.15 5.77
C LYS A 258 16.02 9.52 7.16
N ALA A 259 15.13 10.04 8.03
CA ALA A 259 14.97 9.55 9.39
C ALA A 259 14.42 8.11 9.46
N LEU A 260 13.49 7.75 8.56
CA LEU A 260 12.99 6.36 8.44
C LEU A 260 14.13 5.39 8.09
N LEU A 261 14.98 5.74 7.14
CA LEU A 261 16.12 4.90 6.75
C LEU A 261 17.18 4.83 7.85
N ALA A 262 17.45 5.91 8.56
CA ALA A 262 18.39 5.93 9.67
C ALA A 262 17.92 5.10 10.89
N ALA A 263 16.62 4.81 10.98
CA ALA A 263 16.04 3.97 12.03
C ALA A 263 16.09 2.46 11.71
N LEU A 264 16.56 2.07 10.52
CA LEU A 264 16.72 0.65 10.15
C LEU A 264 17.83 -0.01 10.98
N PRO A 265 17.67 -1.28 11.38
CA PRO A 265 18.68 -2.02 12.14
C PRO A 265 20.06 -2.02 11.50
N ASP A 266 20.12 -2.17 10.18
CA ASP A 266 21.37 -2.24 9.40
C ASP A 266 22.01 -0.86 9.16
N ALA A 267 21.33 0.24 9.48
CA ALA A 267 21.86 1.60 9.33
C ALA A 267 22.88 1.97 10.41
N ALA A 268 22.88 1.28 11.56
CA ALA A 268 23.79 1.54 12.66
C ALA A 268 24.87 0.43 12.75
N PRO A 269 26.15 0.78 13.03
CA PRO A 269 27.17 -0.21 13.34
C PRO A 269 26.75 -1.09 14.54
N HIS A 270 27.13 -2.37 14.51
CA HIS A 270 26.82 -3.33 15.57
C HIS A 270 27.21 -2.78 16.95
N GLY A 271 26.25 -2.79 17.88
CA GLY A 271 26.45 -2.30 19.27
C GLY A 271 26.16 -0.81 19.47
N GLN A 272 25.81 -0.05 18.44
CA GLN A 272 25.35 1.33 18.58
C GLN A 272 23.84 1.40 18.73
N ARG A 273 23.36 2.46 19.43
CA ARG A 273 21.94 2.74 19.57
C ARG A 273 21.35 3.12 18.22
N LEU A 274 20.25 2.47 17.82
CA LEU A 274 19.50 2.83 16.62
C LEU A 274 18.98 4.27 16.72
N ALA A 275 18.99 4.99 15.61
CA ALA A 275 18.36 6.29 15.53
C ALA A 275 16.84 6.13 15.70
N ALA A 276 16.25 6.84 16.64
CA ALA A 276 14.81 6.92 16.79
C ALA A 276 14.31 8.26 16.24
N ILE A 277 13.12 8.25 15.65
CA ILE A 277 12.47 9.51 15.25
C ILE A 277 11.76 10.05 16.49
N ASP A 278 12.37 11.04 17.17
CA ASP A 278 11.83 11.63 18.39
C ASP A 278 10.49 12.33 18.17
N GLY A 279 9.67 12.39 19.23
CA GLY A 279 8.38 13.06 19.23
C GLY A 279 7.25 12.18 18.67
N GLN A 280 6.09 12.79 18.46
CA GLN A 280 4.86 12.10 18.04
C GLN A 280 4.34 12.67 16.72
N ILE A 281 3.66 11.82 15.94
CA ILE A 281 2.92 12.24 14.75
C ILE A 281 1.82 13.23 15.19
N PRO A 282 1.63 14.35 14.48
CA PRO A 282 0.54 15.26 14.77
C PRO A 282 -0.81 14.55 14.81
N PRO A 283 -1.67 14.78 15.84
CA PRO A 283 -2.99 14.16 15.88
C PRO A 283 -3.80 14.40 14.60
N SER A 284 -4.50 13.38 14.13
CA SER A 284 -5.29 13.46 12.91
C SER A 284 -6.46 14.46 13.00
N THR A 285 -6.88 14.84 14.21
CA THR A 285 -7.88 15.88 14.47
C THR A 285 -7.32 17.31 14.36
N LYS A 286 -5.99 17.50 14.51
CA LYS A 286 -5.35 18.82 14.46
C LYS A 286 -5.16 19.30 13.03
N ALA A 287 -5.50 20.57 12.76
CA ALA A 287 -5.14 21.22 11.50
C ALA A 287 -3.61 21.44 11.43
N ILE A 288 -3.05 21.31 10.23
CA ILE A 288 -1.62 21.55 9.95
C ILE A 288 -1.54 22.74 8.99
N SER A 289 -0.85 23.81 9.40
CA SER A 289 -0.66 25.02 8.61
C SER A 289 0.60 25.01 7.74
N GLY A 290 1.65 24.34 8.23
CA GLY A 290 2.95 24.23 7.56
C GLY A 290 3.34 22.81 7.19
N CYS A 291 4.62 22.47 7.35
CA CYS A 291 5.13 21.12 7.18
C CYS A 291 4.69 20.25 8.36
N ALA A 292 4.02 19.13 8.09
CA ALA A 292 3.56 18.20 9.13
C ALA A 292 4.71 17.62 9.96
N PHE A 293 5.90 17.45 9.36
CA PHE A 293 7.08 16.91 10.01
C PHE A 293 7.89 17.97 10.79
N ALA A 294 7.59 19.26 10.66
CA ALA A 294 8.36 20.33 11.30
C ALA A 294 8.65 20.10 12.80
N PRO A 295 7.69 19.62 13.64
CA PRO A 295 7.94 19.40 15.07
C PRO A 295 8.98 18.31 15.38
N ARG A 296 9.26 17.42 14.44
CA ARG A 296 10.21 16.29 14.56
C ARG A 296 11.43 16.43 13.64
N CYS A 297 11.47 17.48 12.83
CA CYS A 297 12.51 17.69 11.83
C CYS A 297 13.73 18.37 12.47
N PRO A 298 14.94 17.75 12.47
CA PRO A 298 16.14 18.37 13.02
C PRO A 298 16.58 19.62 12.25
N ALA A 299 16.13 19.77 11.00
CA ALA A 299 16.42 20.92 10.14
C ALA A 299 15.22 21.87 9.97
N ALA A 300 14.30 21.90 10.95
CA ALA A 300 13.11 22.74 10.87
C ALA A 300 13.49 24.24 10.95
N MET A 301 12.91 25.02 10.05
CA MET A 301 13.00 26.48 10.03
C MET A 301 11.65 27.07 10.48
N THR A 302 11.64 28.35 10.91
CA THR A 302 10.41 29.07 11.29
C THR A 302 9.31 28.97 10.21
N LEU A 303 9.70 29.06 8.94
CA LEU A 303 8.82 28.92 7.80
C LEU A 303 8.09 27.56 7.74
N CYS A 304 8.75 26.49 8.21
CA CYS A 304 8.16 25.15 8.20
C CYS A 304 6.92 25.02 9.09
N TYR A 305 6.75 25.88 10.09
CA TYR A 305 5.60 25.83 11.01
C TYR A 305 4.37 26.55 10.46
N THR A 306 4.55 27.47 9.50
CA THR A 306 3.50 28.41 9.07
C THR A 306 3.11 28.25 7.60
N VAL A 307 4.04 27.80 6.75
CA VAL A 307 3.83 27.70 5.30
C VAL A 307 3.95 26.24 4.86
N PRO A 308 2.99 25.70 4.07
CA PRO A 308 3.11 24.38 3.48
C PRO A 308 4.35 24.28 2.60
N PRO A 309 5.13 23.19 2.66
CA PRO A 309 6.32 23.05 1.85
C PRO A 309 5.96 22.97 0.36
N PRO A 310 6.78 23.59 -0.51
CA PRO A 310 6.57 23.49 -1.95
C PRO A 310 6.89 22.08 -2.45
N ALA A 311 6.15 21.62 -3.47
CA ALA A 311 6.51 20.44 -4.22
C ALA A 311 7.77 20.73 -5.05
N ARG A 312 8.75 19.85 -4.96
CA ARG A 312 9.99 19.87 -5.75
C ARG A 312 10.04 18.64 -6.63
N VAL A 313 10.64 18.77 -7.80
CA VAL A 313 10.74 17.70 -8.79
C VAL A 313 12.15 17.67 -9.36
N GLN A 314 12.75 16.50 -9.41
CA GLN A 314 14.00 16.24 -10.12
C GLN A 314 13.87 14.91 -10.89
N GLY A 315 13.67 15.00 -12.21
CA GLY A 315 13.29 13.83 -13.01
C GLY A 315 11.99 13.21 -12.48
N ASP A 316 12.02 11.94 -12.14
CA ASP A 316 10.88 11.20 -11.60
C ASP A 316 10.80 11.22 -10.06
N HIS A 317 11.66 11.98 -9.39
CA HIS A 317 11.70 12.11 -7.95
C HIS A 317 10.99 13.39 -7.51
N LEU A 318 9.96 13.26 -6.66
CA LEU A 318 9.17 14.36 -6.12
C LEU A 318 9.29 14.36 -4.60
N TRP A 319 9.39 15.56 -3.99
CA TRP A 319 9.36 15.70 -2.53
C TRP A 319 8.80 17.06 -2.12
N ALA A 320 8.25 17.13 -0.91
CA ALA A 320 7.67 18.35 -0.35
C ALA A 320 8.53 18.87 0.81
N CYS A 321 9.49 19.75 0.55
CA CYS A 321 10.37 20.31 1.56
C CYS A 321 10.80 21.74 1.25
N HIS A 322 10.98 22.58 2.30
CA HIS A 322 11.52 23.94 2.16
C HIS A 322 13.03 23.98 1.96
N LEU A 323 13.76 22.94 2.41
CA LEU A 323 15.20 22.87 2.24
C LEU A 323 15.57 22.84 0.76
N ALA A 324 16.55 23.64 0.38
CA ALA A 324 17.14 23.59 -0.94
C ALA A 324 17.92 22.28 -1.14
N GLU A 325 18.17 21.89 -2.39
CA GLU A 325 19.07 20.79 -2.69
C GLU A 325 20.45 21.05 -2.08
N GLY A 326 20.96 20.07 -1.31
CA GLY A 326 22.32 20.16 -0.73
C GLY A 326 22.40 20.68 0.71
N ALA A 327 21.27 21.00 1.36
CA ALA A 327 21.32 21.22 2.81
C ALA A 327 21.62 19.88 3.54
N PRO A 328 22.55 19.87 4.53
CA PRO A 328 23.05 18.67 5.19
C PRO A 328 21.96 17.87 5.92
#